data_2f68c36eb5dc6045b448d22c50428920
#
_entry.id   2f68c36eb5dc6045b448d22c50428920
#
_cell.length_a   1.000
_cell.length_b   1.000
_cell.length_c   1.000
_cell.angle_alpha   90.00
_cell.angle_beta   90.00
_cell.angle_gamma   90.00
#
_symmetry.space_group_name_H-M   'P 1'
#
loop_
_entity.id
_entity.type
_entity.pdbx_description
1 polymer ?
#
loop_
_entity_poly.entity_id
_entity_poly.type
_entity_poly.pdbx_seq_one_letter_code
_entity_poly.pdbx_strand_id
1 'polypeptide(L)'
;IGKGTQLQYMVMVVKEDESTIQVKGSGRSTDVPVRPIQNGNKAPNPMQATAPQDLDSHLIPNYTFNNFIKGTSNELSRTVGETVAKDPAKTFNPLFLHGPSGVGKTHLTNAIGTRIKELYPEKRVLYLSAHLFQVQYTDAVRTNHTNDFFNFYQTIDVLIIDDIQEFAGVTKTQQTFFHIFNHLHQNGKQLILTSDRAPVMLQGMEDRMLT
;
A
#
# COMPACT_ATOMS: atom_id res chain seq x y z
N ILE A 1 -15.69 5.23 31.65
CA ILE A 1 -14.21 5.14 31.71
C ILE A 1 -13.80 4.29 30.53
N GLY A 2 -13.58 4.92 29.38
CA GLY A 2 -13.16 4.26 28.15
C GLY A 2 -11.69 3.87 28.28
N LYS A 3 -11.38 2.58 28.12
CA LYS A 3 -10.02 2.12 27.90
C LYS A 3 -9.58 2.65 26.52
N GLY A 4 -8.62 3.56 26.51
CA GLY A 4 -8.01 4.03 25.29
C GLY A 4 -7.39 2.83 24.55
N THR A 5 -7.86 2.60 23.34
CA THR A 5 -7.27 1.61 22.45
C THR A 5 -5.92 2.20 21.98
N GLN A 6 -4.82 1.70 22.54
CA GLN A 6 -3.48 2.05 22.08
C GLN A 6 -3.28 1.36 20.73
N LEU A 7 -3.12 2.15 19.67
CA LEU A 7 -2.69 1.68 18.36
C LEU A 7 -1.26 1.16 18.48
N GLN A 8 -1.08 -0.17 18.45
CA GLN A 8 0.25 -0.76 18.34
C GLN A 8 0.59 -0.88 16.86
N TYR A 9 1.47 -0.01 16.38
CA TYR A 9 2.04 -0.12 15.03
C TYR A 9 3.51 -0.51 15.14
N MET A 10 3.96 -1.34 14.22
CA MET A 10 5.37 -1.65 14.07
C MET A 10 5.94 -0.81 12.92
N VAL A 11 6.91 0.03 13.26
CA VAL A 11 7.68 0.80 12.29
C VAL A 11 8.96 0.03 11.99
N MET A 12 9.13 -0.40 10.75
CA MET A 12 10.36 -1.06 10.32
C MET A 12 11.16 -0.19 9.38
N VAL A 13 12.43 -0.01 9.74
CA VAL A 13 13.41 0.70 8.91
C VAL A 13 14.09 -0.29 7.99
N VAL A 14 13.96 -0.10 6.69
CA VAL A 14 14.81 -0.78 5.71
C VAL A 14 16.01 0.13 5.48
N LYS A 15 17.19 -0.25 5.98
CA LYS A 15 18.43 0.52 5.82
C LYS A 15 19.08 0.18 4.48
N GLU A 16 19.76 1.16 3.88
CA GLU A 16 20.66 0.88 2.77
C GLU A 16 21.87 0.10 3.30
N ASP A 17 22.20 -1.04 2.66
CA ASP A 17 23.50 -1.68 2.89
C ASP A 17 24.58 -0.83 2.21
N GLU A 18 25.63 -0.47 2.94
CA GLU A 18 26.81 0.26 2.43
C GLU A 18 27.64 -0.53 1.41
N SER A 19 27.17 -1.69 0.97
CA SER A 19 27.83 -2.53 -0.03
C SER A 19 27.47 -2.08 -1.44
N THR A 20 28.05 -0.99 -1.87
CA THR A 20 27.94 -0.53 -3.26
C THR A 20 28.70 -1.50 -4.16
N ILE A 21 28.02 -2.44 -4.80
CA ILE A 21 28.58 -3.17 -5.94
C ILE A 21 28.58 -2.21 -7.13
N GLN A 22 29.74 -1.67 -7.47
CA GLN A 22 29.91 -0.95 -8.70
C GLN A 22 29.77 -1.92 -9.88
N VAL A 23 28.58 -1.98 -10.47
CA VAL A 23 28.40 -2.61 -11.77
C VAL A 23 28.88 -1.63 -12.83
N LYS A 24 30.07 -1.91 -13.39
CA LYS A 24 30.52 -1.22 -14.58
C LYS A 24 29.52 -1.42 -15.71
N GLY A 25 28.83 -0.36 -16.07
CA GLY A 25 27.86 -0.34 -17.14
C GLY A 25 28.56 -0.58 -18.48
N SER A 26 28.26 -1.69 -19.12
CA SER A 26 28.37 -1.81 -20.56
C SER A 26 27.01 -1.40 -21.13
N GLY A 27 27.00 -0.29 -21.87
CA GLY A 27 25.79 0.23 -22.49
C GLY A 27 25.15 -0.79 -23.42
N ARG A 28 23.91 -1.12 -23.12
CA ARG A 28 22.92 -1.53 -24.10
C ARG A 28 21.60 -0.87 -23.70
N SER A 29 21.25 0.14 -24.47
CA SER A 29 19.89 0.64 -24.56
C SER A 29 18.97 -0.53 -24.92
N THR A 30 18.20 -1.01 -23.96
CA THR A 30 17.07 -1.89 -24.26
C THR A 30 15.85 -1.01 -24.28
N ASP A 31 15.37 -0.71 -25.48
CA ASP A 31 14.06 -0.16 -25.72
C ASP A 31 13.02 -1.07 -25.03
N VAL A 32 12.48 -0.61 -23.94
CA VAL A 32 11.29 -1.22 -23.34
C VAL A 32 10.14 -0.86 -24.28
N PRO A 33 9.44 -1.82 -24.89
CA PRO A 33 8.32 -1.51 -25.76
C PRO A 33 7.23 -0.82 -24.92
N VAL A 34 7.08 0.47 -25.12
CA VAL A 34 5.96 1.24 -24.62
C VAL A 34 4.72 0.68 -25.31
N ARG A 35 3.88 -0.05 -24.59
CA ARG A 35 2.57 -0.46 -25.11
C ARG A 35 1.80 0.82 -25.44
N PRO A 36 1.25 0.96 -26.66
CA PRO A 36 0.43 2.11 -26.98
C PRO A 36 -0.76 2.14 -26.03
N ILE A 37 -0.94 3.29 -25.37
CA ILE A 37 -2.15 3.59 -24.60
C ILE A 37 -3.28 3.59 -25.61
N GLN A 38 -4.12 2.56 -25.59
CA GLN A 38 -5.35 2.55 -26.39
C GLN A 38 -6.26 3.63 -25.84
N ASN A 39 -6.56 4.59 -26.72
CA ASN A 39 -7.48 5.67 -26.47
C ASN A 39 -8.84 5.14 -26.01
N GLY A 40 -9.33 5.68 -24.88
CA GLY A 40 -10.72 5.55 -24.48
C GLY A 40 -10.98 4.93 -23.11
N ASN A 41 -9.97 4.58 -22.33
CA ASN A 41 -10.23 4.04 -21.00
C ASN A 41 -10.35 5.18 -19.98
N LYS A 42 -11.60 5.45 -19.59
CA LYS A 42 -11.89 5.92 -18.23
C LYS A 42 -11.07 5.05 -17.30
N ALA A 43 -10.31 5.66 -16.36
CA ALA A 43 -9.64 4.91 -15.31
C ALA A 43 -10.63 3.87 -14.76
N PRO A 44 -10.25 2.59 -14.60
CA PRO A 44 -11.19 1.57 -14.16
C PRO A 44 -11.87 2.06 -12.91
N ASN A 45 -13.19 2.20 -12.97
CA ASN A 45 -13.95 2.64 -11.81
C ASN A 45 -14.07 1.44 -10.88
N PRO A 46 -13.34 1.39 -9.76
CA PRO A 46 -13.37 0.25 -8.85
C PRO A 46 -14.77 0.02 -8.26
N MET A 47 -15.65 1.01 -8.38
CA MET A 47 -17.02 0.96 -7.87
C MET A 47 -17.99 0.12 -8.70
N GLN A 48 -17.58 -0.42 -9.85
CA GLN A 48 -18.42 -1.29 -10.68
C GLN A 48 -18.23 -2.78 -10.38
N ALA A 49 -17.27 -3.16 -9.52
CA ALA A 49 -17.06 -4.55 -9.13
C ALA A 49 -18.18 -5.01 -8.17
N THR A 50 -19.08 -5.84 -8.65
CA THR A 50 -20.24 -6.34 -7.90
C THR A 50 -19.98 -7.64 -7.13
N ALA A 51 -18.87 -8.33 -7.41
CA ALA A 51 -18.48 -9.57 -6.74
C ALA A 51 -17.02 -9.52 -6.22
N PRO A 52 -16.68 -10.24 -5.13
CA PRO A 52 -15.32 -10.28 -4.58
C PRO A 52 -14.25 -10.74 -5.58
N GLN A 53 -14.63 -11.58 -6.54
CA GLN A 53 -13.76 -12.13 -7.58
C GLN A 53 -13.46 -11.13 -8.71
N ASP A 54 -14.23 -10.06 -8.84
CA ASP A 54 -14.11 -9.07 -9.93
C ASP A 54 -13.25 -7.87 -9.54
N LEU A 55 -12.67 -7.85 -8.32
CA LEU A 55 -11.80 -6.76 -7.90
C LEU A 55 -10.43 -6.89 -8.55
N ASP A 56 -10.07 -5.92 -9.41
CA ASP A 56 -8.67 -5.76 -9.81
C ASP A 56 -7.86 -5.31 -8.58
N SER A 57 -7.00 -6.20 -8.11
CA SER A 57 -6.16 -5.93 -6.94
C SER A 57 -5.03 -4.95 -7.20
N HIS A 58 -4.75 -4.60 -8.46
CA HIS A 58 -3.62 -3.78 -8.91
C HIS A 58 -2.24 -4.31 -8.45
N LEU A 59 -2.16 -5.54 -7.95
CA LEU A 59 -0.89 -6.15 -7.55
C LEU A 59 -0.01 -6.41 -8.77
N ILE A 60 1.29 -6.24 -8.60
CA ILE A 60 2.29 -6.52 -9.63
C ILE A 60 2.65 -8.01 -9.57
N PRO A 61 2.25 -8.84 -10.56
CA PRO A 61 2.33 -10.30 -10.47
C PRO A 61 3.73 -10.85 -10.22
N ASN A 62 4.77 -10.14 -10.70
CA ASN A 62 6.16 -10.56 -10.57
C ASN A 62 6.80 -10.19 -9.23
N TYR A 63 6.10 -9.48 -8.35
CA TYR A 63 6.60 -9.13 -7.03
C TYR A 63 6.12 -10.13 -6.00
N THR A 64 6.96 -11.15 -5.75
CA THR A 64 6.68 -12.26 -4.84
C THR A 64 7.77 -12.41 -3.78
N PHE A 65 7.49 -13.15 -2.71
CA PHE A 65 8.52 -13.50 -1.72
C PHE A 65 9.64 -14.35 -2.30
N ASN A 66 9.39 -15.12 -3.37
CA ASN A 66 10.38 -16.02 -3.96
C ASN A 66 11.50 -15.28 -4.66
N ASN A 67 11.19 -14.14 -5.27
CA ASN A 67 12.17 -13.31 -5.98
C ASN A 67 12.54 -12.03 -5.22
N PHE A 68 12.10 -11.88 -3.98
CA PHE A 68 12.54 -10.82 -3.10
C PHE A 68 13.96 -11.07 -2.62
N ILE A 69 14.89 -10.18 -2.94
CA ILE A 69 16.29 -10.31 -2.57
C ILE A 69 16.44 -10.03 -1.08
N LYS A 70 16.91 -11.03 -0.34
CA LYS A 70 17.22 -10.91 1.10
C LYS A 70 18.58 -10.25 1.31
N GLY A 71 18.61 -9.28 2.21
CA GLY A 71 19.80 -8.67 2.78
C GLY A 71 19.63 -8.53 4.30
N THR A 72 20.70 -8.25 5.03
CA THR A 72 20.66 -8.05 6.50
C THR A 72 19.74 -6.90 6.88
N SER A 73 19.62 -5.90 6.02
CA SER A 73 18.80 -4.69 6.24
C SER A 73 17.28 -4.93 6.11
N ASN A 74 16.86 -5.96 5.36
CA ASN A 74 15.45 -6.18 5.05
C ASN A 74 14.90 -7.53 5.52
N GLU A 75 15.71 -8.34 6.18
CA GLU A 75 15.33 -9.68 6.66
C GLU A 75 14.17 -9.61 7.67
N LEU A 76 14.23 -8.67 8.60
CA LEU A 76 13.17 -8.44 9.57
C LEU A 76 11.86 -8.05 8.87
N SER A 77 11.92 -7.11 7.92
CA SER A 77 10.74 -6.64 7.16
C SER A 77 10.10 -7.78 6.39
N ARG A 78 10.92 -8.65 5.78
CA ARG A 78 10.44 -9.84 5.09
C ARG A 78 9.75 -10.81 6.05
N THR A 79 10.36 -11.12 7.19
CA THR A 79 9.79 -12.04 8.18
C THR A 79 8.45 -11.57 8.71
N VAL A 80 8.33 -10.26 9.01
CA VAL A 80 7.05 -9.66 9.41
C VAL A 80 6.05 -9.69 8.26
N GLY A 81 6.47 -9.40 7.03
CA GLY A 81 5.61 -9.50 5.85
C GLY A 81 5.05 -10.92 5.64
N GLU A 82 5.88 -11.95 5.82
CA GLU A 82 5.45 -13.35 5.76
C GLU A 82 4.46 -13.69 6.89
N THR A 83 4.64 -13.12 8.09
CA THR A 83 3.71 -13.28 9.22
C THR A 83 2.37 -12.63 8.94
N VAL A 84 2.36 -11.39 8.43
CA VAL A 84 1.13 -10.68 8.02
C VAL A 84 0.41 -11.42 6.90
N ALA A 85 1.14 -12.00 5.95
CA ALA A 85 0.54 -12.75 4.87
C ALA A 85 -0.15 -14.03 5.34
N LYS A 86 0.38 -14.68 6.39
CA LYS A 86 -0.21 -15.89 6.99
C LYS A 86 -1.45 -15.58 7.82
N ASP A 87 -1.43 -14.50 8.60
CA ASP A 87 -2.50 -14.14 9.53
C ASP A 87 -2.80 -12.63 9.44
N PRO A 88 -3.49 -12.18 8.38
CA PRO A 88 -3.81 -10.78 8.22
C PRO A 88 -4.63 -10.21 9.38
N ALA A 89 -4.34 -8.99 9.78
CA ALA A 89 -4.98 -8.20 10.83
C ALA A 89 -4.80 -8.72 12.27
N LYS A 90 -3.99 -9.75 12.50
CA LYS A 90 -3.80 -10.28 13.87
C LYS A 90 -2.65 -9.63 14.63
N THR A 91 -1.46 -9.59 14.05
CA THR A 91 -0.23 -9.26 14.81
C THR A 91 0.27 -7.85 14.51
N PHE A 92 0.32 -7.47 13.24
CA PHE A 92 0.86 -6.19 12.79
C PHE A 92 -0.19 -5.46 11.96
N ASN A 93 -1.00 -4.64 12.62
CA ASN A 93 -2.05 -3.86 11.96
C ASN A 93 -2.21 -2.48 12.60
N PRO A 94 -1.87 -1.40 11.90
CA PRO A 94 -1.30 -1.37 10.57
C PRO A 94 0.16 -1.85 10.51
N LEU A 95 0.58 -2.41 9.37
CA LEU A 95 1.98 -2.58 9.03
C LEU A 95 2.48 -1.33 8.32
N PHE A 96 3.47 -0.66 8.89
CA PHE A 96 4.09 0.52 8.31
C PHE A 96 5.55 0.23 7.93
N LEU A 97 5.86 0.27 6.63
CA LEU A 97 7.20 0.06 6.10
C LEU A 97 7.80 1.40 5.64
N HIS A 98 8.92 1.79 6.20
CA HIS A 98 9.60 2.99 5.74
C HIS A 98 11.08 2.75 5.47
N GLY A 99 11.64 3.59 4.59
CA GLY A 99 13.05 3.55 4.22
C GLY A 99 13.29 4.24 2.89
N PRO A 100 14.55 4.46 2.50
CA PRO A 100 14.90 5.15 1.27
C PRO A 100 14.26 4.52 0.02
N SER A 101 14.25 5.27 -1.08
CA SER A 101 13.80 4.71 -2.36
C SER A 101 14.72 3.56 -2.79
N GLY A 102 14.17 2.56 -3.47
CA GLY A 102 14.95 1.43 -4.01
C GLY A 102 15.20 0.26 -3.05
N VAL A 103 14.87 0.36 -1.76
CA VAL A 103 15.09 -0.73 -0.77
C VAL A 103 14.11 -1.90 -0.86
N GLY A 104 13.14 -1.84 -1.77
CA GLY A 104 12.19 -2.92 -2.03
C GLY A 104 10.86 -2.85 -1.29
N LYS A 105 10.45 -1.69 -0.76
CA LYS A 105 9.15 -1.51 -0.08
C LYS A 105 7.97 -1.97 -0.94
N THR A 106 7.88 -1.41 -2.16
CA THR A 106 6.84 -1.75 -3.16
C THR A 106 6.84 -3.24 -3.50
N HIS A 107 8.02 -3.85 -3.66
CA HIS A 107 8.13 -5.28 -3.91
C HIS A 107 7.57 -6.09 -2.73
N LEU A 108 7.99 -5.75 -1.51
CA LEU A 108 7.57 -6.47 -0.30
C LEU A 108 6.06 -6.37 -0.09
N THR A 109 5.47 -5.18 -0.24
CA THR A 109 4.01 -5.00 -0.07
C THR A 109 3.21 -5.77 -1.11
N ASN A 110 3.66 -5.78 -2.36
CA ASN A 110 3.05 -6.61 -3.41
C ASN A 110 3.20 -8.10 -3.11
N ALA A 111 4.38 -8.55 -2.64
CA ALA A 111 4.59 -9.94 -2.25
C ALA A 111 3.64 -10.38 -1.12
N ILE A 112 3.42 -9.51 -0.13
CA ILE A 112 2.44 -9.76 0.95
C ILE A 112 1.04 -9.88 0.36
N GLY A 113 0.60 -8.92 -0.46
CA GLY A 113 -0.73 -8.94 -1.07
C GLY A 113 -0.96 -10.17 -1.95
N THR A 114 0.00 -10.53 -2.78
CA THR A 114 -0.03 -11.74 -3.62
C THR A 114 -0.16 -12.99 -2.76
N ARG A 115 0.65 -13.10 -1.70
CA ARG A 115 0.61 -14.26 -0.80
C ARG A 115 -0.71 -14.36 -0.04
N ILE A 116 -1.31 -13.24 0.37
CA ILE A 116 -2.65 -13.22 0.99
C ILE A 116 -3.69 -13.75 0.01
N LYS A 117 -3.68 -13.32 -1.25
CA LYS A 117 -4.61 -13.82 -2.27
C LYS A 117 -4.44 -15.31 -2.56
N GLU A 118 -3.22 -15.84 -2.52
CA GLU A 118 -2.95 -17.28 -2.66
C GLU A 118 -3.54 -18.09 -1.48
N LEU A 119 -3.39 -17.57 -0.24
CA LEU A 119 -3.85 -18.26 0.96
C LEU A 119 -5.35 -18.06 1.23
N TYR A 120 -5.90 -16.92 0.83
CA TYR A 120 -7.28 -16.48 1.09
C TYR A 120 -7.88 -15.86 -0.17
N PRO A 121 -8.24 -16.70 -1.17
CA PRO A 121 -8.76 -16.21 -2.47
C PRO A 121 -10.03 -15.36 -2.34
N GLU A 122 -10.81 -15.55 -1.27
CA GLU A 122 -12.03 -14.81 -0.98
C GLU A 122 -11.78 -13.38 -0.47
N LYS A 123 -10.57 -13.09 0.01
CA LYS A 123 -10.25 -11.76 0.55
C LYS A 123 -10.10 -10.73 -0.56
N ARG A 124 -10.69 -9.59 -0.35
CA ARG A 124 -10.58 -8.43 -1.22
C ARG A 124 -9.29 -7.67 -0.90
N VAL A 125 -8.25 -7.93 -1.67
CA VAL A 125 -6.94 -7.28 -1.54
C VAL A 125 -6.83 -6.18 -2.58
N LEU A 126 -6.52 -4.96 -2.15
CA LEU A 126 -6.35 -3.79 -3.03
C LEU A 126 -5.01 -3.12 -2.76
N TYR A 127 -4.20 -2.95 -3.80
CA TYR A 127 -2.97 -2.19 -3.81
C TYR A 127 -3.14 -0.90 -4.61
N LEU A 128 -2.71 0.23 -4.05
CA LEU A 128 -2.72 1.54 -4.69
C LEU A 128 -1.47 2.34 -4.29
N SER A 129 -1.01 3.24 -5.17
CA SER A 129 -0.21 4.37 -4.71
C SER A 129 -1.09 5.43 -4.06
N ALA A 130 -0.53 6.23 -3.16
CA ALA A 130 -1.24 7.37 -2.57
C ALA A 130 -1.70 8.36 -3.65
N HIS A 131 -0.92 8.54 -4.72
CA HIS A 131 -1.30 9.34 -5.87
C HIS A 131 -2.57 8.82 -6.56
N LEU A 132 -2.65 7.50 -6.83
CA LEU A 132 -3.82 6.91 -7.47
C LEU A 132 -5.07 7.04 -6.59
N PHE A 133 -4.93 6.85 -5.28
CA PHE A 133 -6.01 7.11 -4.32
C PHE A 133 -6.52 8.56 -4.42
N GLN A 134 -5.61 9.53 -4.47
CA GLN A 134 -5.94 10.95 -4.61
C GLN A 134 -6.69 11.23 -5.92
N VAL A 135 -6.25 10.66 -7.04
CA VAL A 135 -6.90 10.80 -8.34
C VAL A 135 -8.32 10.24 -8.29
N GLN A 136 -8.51 9.03 -7.76
CA GLN A 136 -9.81 8.39 -7.62
C GLN A 136 -10.76 9.18 -6.71
N TYR A 137 -10.26 9.71 -5.58
CA TYR A 137 -11.05 10.54 -4.69
C TYR A 137 -11.47 11.85 -5.35
N THR A 138 -10.55 12.53 -6.03
CA THR A 138 -10.84 13.78 -6.75
C THR A 138 -11.90 13.56 -7.83
N ASP A 139 -11.82 12.45 -8.55
CA ASP A 139 -12.81 12.08 -9.57
C ASP A 139 -14.18 11.79 -8.94
N ALA A 140 -14.22 11.05 -7.82
CA ALA A 140 -15.45 10.80 -7.08
C ALA A 140 -16.13 12.10 -6.58
N VAL A 141 -15.34 13.08 -6.11
CA VAL A 141 -15.85 14.39 -5.71
C VAL A 141 -16.41 15.15 -6.93
N ARG A 142 -15.67 15.17 -8.03
CA ARG A 142 -16.05 15.87 -9.26
C ARG A 142 -17.34 15.31 -9.87
N THR A 143 -17.54 13.99 -9.76
CA THR A 143 -18.72 13.28 -10.32
C THR A 143 -19.84 13.09 -9.32
N ASN A 144 -19.72 13.64 -8.09
CA ASN A 144 -20.70 13.49 -6.99
C ASN A 144 -20.96 12.03 -6.56
N HIS A 145 -19.92 11.17 -6.62
CA HIS A 145 -19.96 9.75 -6.23
C HIS A 145 -19.14 9.47 -4.97
N THR A 146 -19.02 10.44 -4.07
CA THR A 146 -18.20 10.30 -2.85
C THR A 146 -18.69 9.17 -1.95
N ASN A 147 -20.00 8.96 -1.85
CA ASN A 147 -20.58 7.86 -1.05
C ASN A 147 -20.21 6.49 -1.63
N ASP A 148 -20.24 6.35 -2.96
CA ASP A 148 -19.86 5.10 -3.63
C ASP A 148 -18.38 4.81 -3.42
N PHE A 149 -17.53 5.85 -3.42
CA PHE A 149 -16.12 5.74 -3.10
C PHE A 149 -15.90 5.19 -1.69
N PHE A 150 -16.58 5.75 -0.67
CA PHE A 150 -16.49 5.22 0.70
C PHE A 150 -17.00 3.78 0.80
N ASN A 151 -18.17 3.50 0.23
CA ASN A 151 -18.78 2.17 0.25
C ASN A 151 -17.85 1.13 -0.38
N PHE A 152 -17.19 1.47 -1.49
CA PHE A 152 -16.21 0.59 -2.13
C PHE A 152 -15.06 0.24 -1.18
N TYR A 153 -14.41 1.25 -0.57
CA TYR A 153 -13.27 1.00 0.32
C TYR A 153 -13.66 0.21 1.57
N GLN A 154 -14.87 0.36 2.09
CA GLN A 154 -15.38 -0.42 3.23
C GLN A 154 -15.47 -1.92 2.95
N THR A 155 -15.54 -2.32 1.68
CA THR A 155 -15.57 -3.73 1.29
C THR A 155 -14.20 -4.39 1.22
N ILE A 156 -13.12 -3.66 1.37
CA ILE A 156 -11.74 -4.16 1.25
C ILE A 156 -11.33 -4.87 2.53
N ASP A 157 -10.70 -6.03 2.41
CA ASP A 157 -10.18 -6.80 3.54
C ASP A 157 -8.71 -6.50 3.83
N VAL A 158 -7.94 -6.18 2.78
CA VAL A 158 -6.54 -5.83 2.88
C VAL A 158 -6.28 -4.62 1.99
N LEU A 159 -5.98 -3.47 2.60
CA LEU A 159 -5.66 -2.24 1.89
C LEU A 159 -4.17 -1.95 1.99
N ILE A 160 -3.51 -1.86 0.83
CA ILE A 160 -2.10 -1.52 0.70
C ILE A 160 -2.00 -0.16 0.03
N ILE A 161 -1.42 0.83 0.73
CA ILE A 161 -1.16 2.16 0.18
C ILE A 161 0.34 2.40 0.15
N ASP A 162 0.86 2.57 -1.06
CA ASP A 162 2.27 2.84 -1.32
C ASP A 162 2.53 4.35 -1.38
N ASP A 163 3.66 4.77 -0.79
CA ASP A 163 4.16 6.16 -0.82
C ASP A 163 3.22 7.19 -0.20
N ILE A 164 2.76 6.95 1.05
CA ILE A 164 1.80 7.84 1.75
C ILE A 164 2.30 9.28 1.95
N GLN A 165 3.62 9.54 1.83
CA GLN A 165 4.16 10.89 1.87
C GLN A 165 3.59 11.80 0.76
N GLU A 166 3.04 11.24 -0.32
CA GLU A 166 2.39 11.99 -1.39
C GLU A 166 1.06 12.64 -0.94
N PHE A 167 0.48 12.21 0.19
CA PHE A 167 -0.65 12.90 0.79
C PHE A 167 -0.28 14.25 1.43
N ALA A 168 1.01 14.54 1.63
CA ALA A 168 1.45 15.75 2.30
C ALA A 168 0.92 17.02 1.62
N GLY A 169 0.31 17.91 2.40
CA GLY A 169 -0.26 19.17 1.90
C GLY A 169 -1.64 19.05 1.25
N VAL A 170 -2.21 17.84 1.08
CA VAL A 170 -3.53 17.62 0.48
C VAL A 170 -4.57 17.26 1.55
N THR A 171 -4.94 18.24 2.36
CA THR A 171 -5.74 18.06 3.59
C THR A 171 -7.03 17.25 3.39
N LYS A 172 -7.80 17.53 2.34
CA LYS A 172 -9.07 16.81 2.10
C LYS A 172 -8.85 15.31 1.81
N THR A 173 -7.83 14.99 1.03
CA THR A 173 -7.46 13.58 0.75
C THR A 173 -6.97 12.89 2.01
N GLN A 174 -6.15 13.55 2.83
CA GLN A 174 -5.70 13.01 4.11
C GLN A 174 -6.88 12.69 5.03
N GLN A 175 -7.83 13.61 5.19
CA GLN A 175 -9.02 13.41 6.03
C GLN A 175 -9.87 12.23 5.54
N THR A 176 -10.05 12.13 4.23
CA THR A 176 -10.79 11.03 3.61
C THR A 176 -10.09 9.70 3.81
N PHE A 177 -8.78 9.67 3.54
CA PHE A 177 -7.97 8.46 3.77
C PHE A 177 -8.01 8.04 5.24
N PHE A 178 -7.85 8.99 6.17
CA PHE A 178 -7.92 8.71 7.60
C PHE A 178 -9.27 8.16 8.06
N HIS A 179 -10.36 8.65 7.47
CA HIS A 179 -11.69 8.11 7.75
C HIS A 179 -11.81 6.64 7.30
N ILE A 180 -11.35 6.34 6.08
CA ILE A 180 -11.33 4.96 5.55
C ILE A 180 -10.40 4.08 6.39
N PHE A 181 -9.20 4.56 6.70
CA PHE A 181 -8.22 3.89 7.54
C PHE A 181 -8.81 3.46 8.89
N ASN A 182 -9.42 4.41 9.62
CA ASN A 182 -10.05 4.12 10.92
C ASN A 182 -11.17 3.11 10.80
N HIS A 183 -12.03 3.27 9.78
CA HIS A 183 -13.12 2.32 9.54
C HIS A 183 -12.58 0.90 9.31
N LEU A 184 -11.61 0.73 8.44
CA LEU A 184 -11.01 -0.57 8.15
C LEU A 184 -10.31 -1.16 9.37
N HIS A 185 -9.53 -0.35 10.08
CA HIS A 185 -8.82 -0.78 11.29
C HIS A 185 -9.77 -1.26 12.38
N GLN A 186 -10.84 -0.50 12.67
CA GLN A 186 -11.86 -0.84 13.66
C GLN A 186 -12.64 -2.12 13.31
N ASN A 187 -12.77 -2.42 12.01
CA ASN A 187 -13.43 -3.63 11.52
C ASN A 187 -12.45 -4.81 11.32
N GLY A 188 -11.22 -4.73 11.87
CA GLY A 188 -10.25 -5.81 11.83
C GLY A 188 -9.76 -6.13 10.41
N LYS A 189 -9.72 -5.13 9.52
CA LYS A 189 -9.15 -5.25 8.18
C LYS A 189 -7.66 -4.95 8.22
N GLN A 190 -6.87 -5.63 7.38
CA GLN A 190 -5.43 -5.40 7.33
C GLN A 190 -5.10 -4.11 6.57
N LEU A 191 -4.23 -3.30 7.17
CA LEU A 191 -3.70 -2.09 6.57
C LEU A 191 -2.18 -2.24 6.42
N ILE A 192 -1.66 -1.89 5.24
CA ILE A 192 -0.22 -1.90 4.93
C ILE A 192 0.11 -0.56 4.27
N LEU A 193 1.04 0.16 4.85
CA LEU A 193 1.43 1.49 4.38
C LEU A 193 2.93 1.52 4.12
N THR A 194 3.35 2.24 3.09
CA THR A 194 4.77 2.52 2.87
C THR A 194 5.06 4.01 2.82
N SER A 195 6.31 4.36 3.13
CA SER A 195 6.82 5.72 2.99
C SER A 195 8.33 5.72 2.75
N ASP A 196 8.83 6.77 2.11
CA ASP A 196 10.27 7.07 2.02
C ASP A 196 10.80 7.68 3.33
N ARG A 197 9.92 8.11 4.22
CA ARG A 197 10.23 8.81 5.47
C ARG A 197 9.65 8.10 6.67
N ALA A 198 10.32 8.26 7.83
CA ALA A 198 9.75 7.82 9.10
C ALA A 198 8.45 8.59 9.43
N PRO A 199 7.48 7.99 10.14
CA PRO A 199 6.22 8.66 10.50
C PRO A 199 6.43 10.05 11.11
N VAL A 200 7.37 10.19 12.06
CA VAL A 200 7.71 11.46 12.73
C VAL A 200 8.26 12.54 11.77
N MET A 201 8.65 12.17 10.56
CA MET A 201 9.19 13.07 9.54
C MET A 201 8.18 13.40 8.44
N LEU A 202 6.94 12.90 8.52
CA LEU A 202 5.88 13.14 7.55
C LEU A 202 5.25 14.52 7.79
N GLN A 203 6.00 15.57 7.44
CA GLN A 203 5.53 16.95 7.55
C GLN A 203 4.31 17.19 6.65
N GLY A 204 3.33 17.93 7.18
CA GLY A 204 2.09 18.22 6.45
C GLY A 204 1.06 17.09 6.46
N MET A 205 1.33 15.99 7.18
CA MET A 205 0.33 15.01 7.58
C MET A 205 -0.34 15.45 8.89
N GLU A 206 -1.62 15.16 9.05
CA GLU A 206 -2.30 15.43 10.32
C GLU A 206 -1.72 14.55 11.45
N ASP A 207 -1.45 15.12 12.63
CA ASP A 207 -0.83 14.43 13.77
C ASP A 207 -1.51 13.11 14.14
N ARG A 208 -2.83 13.05 14.01
CA ARG A 208 -3.62 11.83 14.27
C ARG A 208 -3.37 10.67 13.30
N MET A 209 -2.62 10.90 12.21
CA MET A 209 -2.16 9.83 11.30
C MET A 209 -0.80 9.27 11.74
N LEU A 210 -0.13 9.95 12.67
CA LEU A 210 1.23 9.67 13.09
C LEU A 210 1.30 9.12 14.53
N THR A 211 0.19 9.15 15.25
CA THR A 211 0.03 8.69 16.64
C THR A 211 -0.89 7.48 16.71
#